data_34ce3ae5d99ad84137a49e2e5c420601
#
_entry.id   34ce3ae5d99ad84137a49e2e5c420601
#
_cell.length_a   1.000
_cell.length_b   1.000
_cell.length_c   1.000
_cell.angle_alpha   90.00
_cell.angle_beta   90.00
_cell.angle_gamma   90.00
#
_symmetry.space_group_name_H-M   'P 1'
#
loop_
_entity.id
_entity.type
_entity.pdbx_description
1 polymer ?
#
loop_
_entity_poly.entity_id
_entity_poly.type
_entity_poly.pdbx_seq_one_letter_code
_entity_poly.pdbx_strand_id
1 'polypeptide(L)'
;VDEISGTDRIVDTCRIGDPDGFWTGYTIRFLSESGRAIHTARVRKSQSANGLLGVEQLLPPHVTSGTRYELDAGEEAPILSIRRAMSLSLEESIPRVSVRLGTTRGTNALLTRTGARTAFVTTKGFRDILLIGNQDRPRLFDLAIQKPEPLFEQTVEIEERLDSTGGVLKTPDEDEVRSRLKQLRETGVESIAICLLHAFANDVHEHVVERIAREIGFTEISTSSRLSPLIRIVARGDTTVADAYLNPILRDYVDRLRRSLGDSTLRMMTSAGGLVDADQFVGKDSILSGPAGGVIGFSW
;
A
#
# COMPACT_ATOMS: atom_id res chain seq x y z
N VAL A 1 20.24 -9.40 21.30
CA VAL A 1 20.71 -9.25 22.70
C VAL A 1 22.13 -9.80 22.80
N ASP A 2 23.11 -8.95 23.12
CA ASP A 2 24.48 -9.43 23.31
C ASP A 2 24.66 -9.97 24.72
N GLU A 3 24.10 -9.31 25.72
CA GLU A 3 24.22 -9.68 27.12
C GLU A 3 22.95 -9.37 27.90
N ILE A 4 22.62 -10.18 28.91
CA ILE A 4 21.62 -9.89 29.93
C ILE A 4 22.30 -9.34 31.17
N SER A 5 22.02 -8.10 31.52
CA SER A 5 22.61 -7.40 32.68
C SER A 5 21.59 -7.27 33.82
N GLY A 6 21.39 -8.35 34.58
CA GLY A 6 20.40 -8.42 35.64
C GLY A 6 19.04 -8.99 35.16
N THR A 7 17.98 -8.69 35.90
CA THR A 7 16.65 -9.27 35.66
C THR A 7 15.75 -8.40 34.75
N ASP A 8 16.15 -7.18 34.46
CA ASP A 8 15.34 -6.18 33.77
C ASP A 8 16.13 -5.36 32.72
N ARG A 9 17.32 -5.86 32.32
CA ARG A 9 18.21 -5.11 31.42
C ARG A 9 18.85 -6.03 30.40
N ILE A 10 18.94 -5.52 29.17
CA ILE A 10 19.73 -6.12 28.09
C ILE A 10 20.77 -5.15 27.58
N VAL A 11 21.85 -5.67 27.05
CA VAL A 11 22.87 -4.91 26.32
C VAL A 11 22.84 -5.36 24.87
N ASP A 12 22.87 -4.40 23.96
CA ASP A 12 22.99 -4.61 22.52
C ASP A 12 23.95 -3.58 21.94
N THR A 13 25.12 -4.03 21.51
CA THR A 13 26.17 -3.17 20.95
C THR A 13 25.72 -2.45 19.69
N CYS A 14 24.73 -2.97 18.96
CA CYS A 14 24.11 -2.28 17.83
C CYS A 14 23.37 -0.99 18.21
N ARG A 15 23.12 -0.76 19.51
CA ARG A 15 22.49 0.46 20.05
C ARG A 15 23.48 1.50 20.53
N ILE A 16 24.76 1.18 20.52
CA ILE A 16 25.82 2.15 20.82
C ILE A 16 25.81 3.23 19.72
N GLY A 17 25.71 4.50 20.13
CA GLY A 17 25.62 5.64 19.23
C GLY A 17 24.19 6.04 18.82
N ASP A 18 23.15 5.31 19.26
CA ASP A 18 21.77 5.83 19.19
C ASP A 18 21.66 7.05 20.16
N PRO A 19 20.75 8.00 19.95
CA PRO A 19 20.56 9.11 20.91
C PRO A 19 20.22 8.59 22.31
N ASP A 20 20.78 9.21 23.35
CA ASP A 20 20.51 8.76 24.73
C ASP A 20 19.04 8.92 25.09
N GLY A 21 18.45 7.93 25.73
CA GLY A 21 17.00 7.93 26.02
C GLY A 21 16.10 7.63 24.84
N PHE A 22 16.61 7.52 23.62
CA PHE A 22 15.81 7.42 22.37
C PHE A 22 14.77 6.31 22.39
N TRP A 23 15.11 5.13 22.88
CA TRP A 23 14.24 3.95 22.90
C TRP A 23 13.27 3.92 24.09
N THR A 24 13.31 4.92 24.98
CA THR A 24 12.40 4.99 26.12
C THR A 24 10.95 5.10 25.64
N GLY A 25 10.06 4.29 26.23
CA GLY A 25 8.65 4.23 25.86
C GLY A 25 8.32 3.24 24.72
N TYR A 26 9.31 2.75 23.99
CA TYR A 26 9.10 1.72 22.97
C TYR A 26 8.71 0.39 23.59
N THR A 27 7.92 -0.37 22.87
CA THR A 27 7.64 -1.78 23.16
C THR A 27 8.76 -2.64 22.60
N ILE A 28 9.39 -3.46 23.44
CA ILE A 28 10.35 -4.47 23.03
C ILE A 28 9.66 -5.85 22.99
N ARG A 29 9.73 -6.53 21.86
CA ARG A 29 9.24 -7.90 21.67
C ARG A 29 10.43 -8.84 21.46
N PHE A 30 10.63 -9.77 22.37
CA PHE A 30 11.64 -10.83 22.24
C PHE A 30 11.06 -11.96 21.39
N LEU A 31 11.86 -12.49 20.48
CA LEU A 31 11.42 -13.42 19.45
C LEU A 31 12.08 -14.79 19.63
N SER A 32 11.30 -15.84 19.39
CA SER A 32 11.83 -17.20 19.22
C SER A 32 12.62 -17.32 17.92
N GLU A 33 13.30 -18.43 17.71
CA GLU A 33 13.97 -18.75 16.44
C GLU A 33 13.00 -18.72 15.24
N SER A 34 11.74 -19.11 15.47
CA SER A 34 10.69 -19.06 14.45
C SER A 34 10.08 -17.66 14.23
N GLY A 35 10.56 -16.62 14.93
CA GLY A 35 10.09 -15.24 14.82
C GLY A 35 8.80 -14.96 15.61
N ARG A 36 8.31 -15.87 16.45
CA ARG A 36 7.14 -15.60 17.31
C ARG A 36 7.57 -14.84 18.55
N ALA A 37 6.73 -13.88 18.98
CA ALA A 37 6.96 -13.19 20.25
C ALA A 37 6.85 -14.18 21.41
N ILE A 38 7.89 -14.24 22.23
CA ILE A 38 7.98 -15.08 23.44
C ILE A 38 7.86 -14.26 24.73
N HIS A 39 8.18 -12.98 24.66
CA HIS A 39 8.01 -12.03 25.74
C HIS A 39 7.87 -10.61 25.19
N THR A 40 7.09 -9.78 25.87
CA THR A 40 6.91 -8.37 25.50
C THR A 40 7.06 -7.51 26.75
N ALA A 41 7.79 -6.42 26.63
CA ALA A 41 8.01 -5.48 27.73
C ALA A 41 8.03 -4.04 27.18
N ARG A 42 7.98 -3.03 28.05
CA ARG A 42 8.20 -1.64 27.68
C ARG A 42 9.59 -1.19 28.08
N VAL A 43 10.27 -0.46 27.20
CA VAL A 43 11.58 0.12 27.51
C VAL A 43 11.38 1.31 28.45
N ARG A 44 11.90 1.19 29.67
CA ARG A 44 11.89 2.24 30.69
C ARG A 44 13.03 3.23 30.52
N LYS A 45 14.19 2.75 30.06
CA LYS A 45 15.40 3.55 29.90
C LYS A 45 16.27 2.96 28.79
N SER A 46 16.87 3.84 27.98
CA SER A 46 17.95 3.45 27.06
C SER A 46 19.18 4.32 27.31
N GLN A 47 20.37 3.70 27.19
CA GLN A 47 21.66 4.36 27.35
C GLN A 47 22.55 4.04 26.16
N SER A 48 22.93 5.08 25.44
CA SER A 48 23.69 4.94 24.20
C SER A 48 25.14 4.53 24.42
N ALA A 49 25.77 4.96 25.52
CA ALA A 49 27.18 4.73 25.79
C ALA A 49 27.57 3.24 25.83
N ASN A 50 26.67 2.38 26.26
CA ASN A 50 26.90 0.93 26.41
C ASN A 50 25.80 0.07 25.75
N GLY A 51 24.91 0.68 24.98
CA GLY A 51 23.81 -0.03 24.31
C GLY A 51 22.79 -0.67 25.26
N LEU A 52 22.62 -0.12 26.47
CA LEU A 52 21.75 -0.69 27.49
C LEU A 52 20.29 -0.29 27.29
N LEU A 53 19.39 -1.29 27.31
CA LEU A 53 17.96 -1.13 27.38
C LEU A 53 17.43 -1.72 28.69
N GLY A 54 16.92 -0.88 29.56
CA GLY A 54 16.21 -1.28 30.77
C GLY A 54 14.72 -1.39 30.49
N VAL A 55 14.07 -2.47 30.92
CA VAL A 55 12.65 -2.75 30.70
C VAL A 55 11.83 -2.64 31.99
N GLU A 56 10.54 -2.42 31.87
CA GLU A 56 9.62 -2.32 33.03
C GLU A 56 9.33 -3.68 33.65
N GLN A 57 9.24 -4.73 32.83
CA GLN A 57 8.92 -6.08 33.26
C GLN A 57 10.19 -6.93 33.42
N LEU A 58 10.15 -7.86 34.36
CA LEU A 58 11.26 -8.82 34.54
C LEU A 58 11.39 -9.71 33.30
N LEU A 59 12.63 -9.91 32.88
CA LEU A 59 12.96 -10.81 31.78
C LEU A 59 12.79 -12.27 32.22
N PRO A 60 12.03 -13.08 31.50
CA PRO A 60 11.89 -14.48 31.83
C PRO A 60 13.17 -15.27 31.51
N PRO A 61 13.41 -16.42 32.17
CA PRO A 61 14.64 -17.20 32.03
C PRO A 61 14.95 -17.67 30.60
N HIS A 62 13.98 -17.73 29.74
CA HIS A 62 14.15 -18.12 28.33
C HIS A 62 14.61 -16.98 27.41
N VAL A 63 14.66 -15.76 27.89
CA VAL A 63 15.31 -14.63 27.20
C VAL A 63 16.79 -14.65 27.64
N THR A 64 17.64 -14.95 26.68
CA THR A 64 19.09 -15.16 26.92
C THR A 64 19.92 -14.33 25.92
N SER A 65 21.23 -14.32 26.10
CA SER A 65 22.15 -13.83 25.06
C SER A 65 21.89 -14.57 23.74
N GLY A 66 21.91 -13.85 22.62
CA GLY A 66 21.50 -14.31 21.29
C GLY A 66 20.02 -14.21 20.99
N THR A 67 19.14 -13.96 21.99
CA THR A 67 17.72 -13.76 21.71
C THR A 67 17.50 -12.54 20.80
N ARG A 68 16.80 -12.74 19.69
CA ARG A 68 16.37 -11.64 18.79
C ARG A 68 15.25 -10.84 19.41
N TYR A 69 15.19 -9.55 19.09
CA TYR A 69 14.09 -8.69 19.53
C TYR A 69 13.76 -7.65 18.48
N GLU A 70 12.58 -7.05 18.62
CA GLU A 70 12.09 -5.92 17.84
C GLU A 70 11.73 -4.79 18.80
N LEU A 71 11.98 -3.54 18.38
CA LEU A 71 11.51 -2.33 19.04
C LEU A 71 10.44 -1.68 18.18
N ASP A 72 9.28 -1.44 18.77
CA ASP A 72 8.10 -0.94 18.08
C ASP A 72 7.39 0.12 18.92
N ALA A 73 7.00 1.20 18.29
CA ALA A 73 6.17 2.26 18.88
C ALA A 73 4.84 2.43 18.14
N GLY A 74 4.52 1.52 17.18
CA GLY A 74 3.36 1.67 16.31
C GLY A 74 3.52 2.75 15.23
N GLU A 75 4.71 3.33 15.10
CA GLU A 75 5.02 4.31 14.07
C GLU A 75 5.56 3.65 12.80
N GLU A 76 5.32 4.28 11.66
CA GLU A 76 5.90 3.86 10.39
C GLU A 76 7.42 4.07 10.36
N ALA A 77 8.17 3.19 9.70
CA ALA A 77 9.63 3.23 9.65
C ALA A 77 10.23 4.60 9.24
N PRO A 78 9.65 5.38 8.30
CA PRO A 78 10.13 6.73 8.01
C PRO A 78 10.04 7.67 9.21
N ILE A 79 9.01 7.54 10.04
CA ILE A 79 8.84 8.37 11.26
C ILE A 79 9.95 8.08 12.25
N LEU A 80 10.20 6.79 12.51
CA LEU A 80 11.33 6.34 13.34
C LEU A 80 12.67 6.90 12.83
N SER A 81 12.88 6.86 11.50
CA SER A 81 14.11 7.38 10.88
C SER A 81 14.28 8.89 11.07
N ILE A 82 13.19 9.66 10.95
CA ILE A 82 13.17 11.10 11.19
C ILE A 82 13.49 11.38 12.67
N ARG A 83 12.81 10.70 13.60
CA ARG A 83 13.08 10.86 15.04
C ARG A 83 14.55 10.58 15.36
N ARG A 84 15.10 9.50 14.84
CA ARG A 84 16.49 9.13 15.06
C ARG A 84 17.46 10.19 14.51
N ALA A 85 17.23 10.66 13.28
CA ALA A 85 18.06 11.69 12.65
C ALA A 85 18.03 13.02 13.39
N MET A 86 16.92 13.33 14.04
CA MET A 86 16.72 14.58 14.80
C MET A 86 16.92 14.40 16.31
N SER A 87 17.25 13.19 16.76
CA SER A 87 17.41 12.83 18.18
C SER A 87 16.15 13.12 19.04
N LEU A 88 14.96 12.93 18.47
CA LEU A 88 13.69 13.17 19.12
C LEU A 88 13.20 11.90 19.85
N SER A 89 12.80 12.04 21.08
CA SER A 89 12.13 10.99 21.84
C SER A 89 10.74 10.66 21.26
N LEU A 90 10.14 9.58 21.72
CA LEU A 90 8.79 9.18 21.28
C LEU A 90 7.72 10.21 21.66
N GLU A 91 7.89 10.92 22.78
CA GLU A 91 6.93 11.90 23.29
C GLU A 91 7.05 13.29 22.64
N GLU A 92 8.19 13.58 21.99
CA GLU A 92 8.41 14.84 21.34
C GLU A 92 7.71 14.90 19.97
N SER A 93 7.11 16.04 19.66
CA SER A 93 6.53 16.28 18.34
C SER A 93 7.63 16.48 17.29
N ILE A 94 7.40 15.93 16.11
CA ILE A 94 8.30 16.17 14.96
C ILE A 94 8.10 17.62 14.51
N PRO A 95 9.15 18.45 14.44
CA PRO A 95 9.04 19.80 13.93
C PRO A 95 8.68 19.78 12.43
N ARG A 96 8.24 20.92 11.90
CA ARG A 96 7.90 21.02 10.49
C ARG A 96 9.10 20.68 9.59
N VAL A 97 8.96 19.60 8.81
CA VAL A 97 9.98 19.11 7.89
C VAL A 97 9.42 18.92 6.47
N SER A 98 10.30 18.81 5.50
CA SER A 98 9.95 18.43 4.12
C SER A 98 10.41 16.99 3.86
N VAL A 99 9.47 16.07 3.76
CA VAL A 99 9.73 14.65 3.57
C VAL A 99 9.54 14.27 2.10
N ARG A 100 10.50 13.54 1.54
CA ARG A 100 10.44 12.92 0.22
C ARG A 100 10.63 11.42 0.41
N LEU A 101 9.66 10.63 -0.01
CA LEU A 101 9.60 9.22 0.35
C LEU A 101 9.31 8.33 -0.85
N GLY A 102 10.16 7.32 -1.07
CA GLY A 102 9.86 6.14 -1.88
C GLY A 102 9.34 5.02 -0.99
N THR A 103 8.47 4.15 -1.51
CA THR A 103 7.91 3.04 -0.73
C THR A 103 7.85 1.76 -1.56
N THR A 104 8.02 0.62 -0.91
CA THR A 104 7.81 -0.71 -1.50
C THR A 104 6.46 -1.32 -1.10
N ARG A 105 5.58 -0.57 -0.45
CA ARG A 105 4.29 -1.11 0.02
C ARG A 105 3.42 -1.61 -1.11
N GLY A 106 3.33 -0.89 -2.23
CA GLY A 106 2.60 -1.34 -3.42
C GLY A 106 3.20 -2.61 -4.01
N THR A 107 4.51 -2.65 -4.18
CA THR A 107 5.22 -3.85 -4.65
C THR A 107 4.97 -5.05 -3.74
N ASN A 108 5.13 -4.86 -2.44
CA ASN A 108 4.92 -5.93 -1.46
C ASN A 108 3.48 -6.43 -1.46
N ALA A 109 2.49 -5.54 -1.49
CA ALA A 109 1.08 -5.92 -1.55
C ALA A 109 0.74 -6.75 -2.80
N LEU A 110 1.33 -6.43 -3.95
CA LEU A 110 1.19 -7.25 -5.17
C LEU A 110 1.83 -8.63 -5.02
N LEU A 111 3.06 -8.70 -4.51
CA LEU A 111 3.80 -9.95 -4.36
C LEU A 111 3.16 -10.90 -3.33
N THR A 112 2.66 -10.35 -2.24
CA THR A 112 2.03 -11.13 -1.16
C THR A 112 0.52 -11.30 -1.31
N ARG A 113 -0.07 -10.72 -2.35
CA ARG A 113 -1.53 -10.75 -2.59
C ARG A 113 -2.35 -10.22 -1.42
N THR A 114 -1.90 -9.14 -0.79
CA THR A 114 -2.54 -8.51 0.37
C THR A 114 -3.21 -7.18 0.05
N GLY A 115 -3.64 -6.97 -1.21
CA GLY A 115 -4.38 -5.79 -1.63
C GLY A 115 -5.85 -5.80 -1.21
N ALA A 116 -6.58 -4.75 -1.58
CA ALA A 116 -7.99 -4.62 -1.29
C ALA A 116 -8.86 -5.62 -2.08
N ARG A 117 -9.99 -6.01 -1.52
CA ARG A 117 -11.01 -6.78 -2.23
C ARG A 117 -11.60 -5.94 -3.36
N THR A 118 -11.19 -6.26 -4.57
CA THR A 118 -11.43 -5.43 -5.76
C THR A 118 -12.40 -6.12 -6.72
N ALA A 119 -13.27 -5.33 -7.37
CA ALA A 119 -14.07 -5.79 -8.48
C ALA A 119 -13.73 -5.02 -9.77
N PHE A 120 -13.88 -5.72 -10.88
CA PHE A 120 -13.71 -5.17 -12.22
C PHE A 120 -15.07 -4.85 -12.83
N VAL A 121 -15.27 -3.61 -13.28
CA VAL A 121 -16.49 -3.13 -13.93
C VAL A 121 -16.17 -2.84 -15.39
N THR A 122 -16.88 -3.51 -16.31
CA THR A 122 -16.58 -3.40 -17.75
C THR A 122 -17.87 -3.41 -18.60
N THR A 123 -17.72 -3.13 -19.88
CA THR A 123 -18.79 -3.19 -20.89
C THR A 123 -19.30 -4.60 -21.05
N LYS A 124 -20.61 -4.78 -21.19
CA LYS A 124 -21.27 -6.07 -21.46
C LYS A 124 -20.68 -6.77 -22.69
N GLY A 125 -20.35 -8.07 -22.51
CA GLY A 125 -19.68 -8.92 -23.49
C GLY A 125 -18.15 -8.93 -23.35
N PHE A 126 -17.58 -8.20 -22.36
CA PHE A 126 -16.13 -8.12 -22.12
C PHE A 126 -15.72 -8.63 -20.72
N ARG A 127 -16.58 -9.44 -20.10
CA ARG A 127 -16.36 -9.98 -18.76
C ARG A 127 -14.99 -10.61 -18.57
N ASP A 128 -14.56 -11.38 -19.57
CA ASP A 128 -13.34 -12.19 -19.49
C ASP A 128 -12.13 -11.53 -20.16
N ILE A 129 -12.25 -10.24 -20.53
CA ILE A 129 -11.22 -9.55 -21.33
C ILE A 129 -9.84 -9.57 -20.67
N LEU A 130 -9.76 -9.38 -19.36
CA LEU A 130 -8.49 -9.40 -18.61
C LEU A 130 -8.01 -10.83 -18.34
N LEU A 131 -8.92 -11.80 -18.24
CA LEU A 131 -8.57 -13.23 -18.13
C LEU A 131 -7.99 -13.76 -19.46
N ILE A 132 -8.57 -13.35 -20.59
CA ILE A 132 -8.06 -13.65 -21.92
C ILE A 132 -6.73 -12.92 -22.17
N GLY A 133 -6.68 -11.64 -21.78
CA GLY A 133 -5.51 -10.78 -21.96
C GLY A 133 -5.11 -10.67 -23.43
N ASN A 134 -3.80 -10.52 -23.68
CA ASN A 134 -3.25 -10.48 -25.04
C ASN A 134 -2.98 -11.88 -25.63
N GLN A 135 -3.46 -12.94 -24.99
CA GLN A 135 -3.17 -14.33 -25.34
C GLN A 135 -1.66 -14.69 -25.27
N ASP A 136 -0.90 -13.94 -24.47
CA ASP A 136 0.50 -14.21 -24.24
C ASP A 136 0.69 -15.58 -23.58
N ARG A 137 1.66 -16.34 -24.08
CA ARG A 137 2.00 -17.66 -23.55
C ARG A 137 3.35 -17.57 -22.84
N PRO A 138 3.41 -17.77 -21.49
CA PRO A 138 4.68 -17.79 -20.76
C PRO A 138 5.65 -18.86 -21.31
N ARG A 139 5.09 -19.96 -21.80
CA ARG A 139 5.81 -21.02 -22.50
C ARG A 139 5.06 -21.39 -23.77
N LEU A 140 5.71 -21.21 -24.89
CA LEU A 140 5.08 -21.30 -26.23
C LEU A 140 4.41 -22.66 -26.51
N PHE A 141 4.99 -23.77 -26.01
CA PHE A 141 4.57 -25.14 -26.29
C PHE A 141 3.80 -25.81 -25.14
N ASP A 142 3.50 -25.10 -24.05
CA ASP A 142 2.70 -25.66 -22.97
C ASP A 142 1.26 -25.90 -23.43
N LEU A 143 0.76 -27.13 -23.24
CA LEU A 143 -0.62 -27.49 -23.52
C LEU A 143 -1.59 -26.92 -22.46
N ALA A 144 -1.14 -26.76 -21.22
CA ALA A 144 -1.89 -26.20 -20.12
C ALA A 144 -1.26 -24.86 -19.71
N ILE A 145 -1.78 -23.74 -20.23
CA ILE A 145 -1.28 -22.42 -19.93
C ILE A 145 -1.83 -21.98 -18.56
N GLN A 146 -0.94 -21.82 -17.60
CA GLN A 146 -1.29 -21.24 -16.31
C GLN A 146 -1.01 -19.73 -16.36
N LYS A 147 -2.05 -18.92 -16.22
CA LYS A 147 -1.93 -17.48 -16.04
C LYS A 147 -1.94 -17.13 -14.56
N PRO A 148 -1.29 -16.03 -14.15
CA PRO A 148 -1.47 -15.50 -12.80
C PRO A 148 -2.95 -15.23 -12.52
N GLU A 149 -3.38 -15.49 -11.29
CA GLU A 149 -4.73 -15.12 -10.87
C GLU A 149 -4.92 -13.60 -10.96
N PRO A 150 -6.10 -13.11 -11.38
CA PRO A 150 -6.38 -11.69 -11.43
C PRO A 150 -6.31 -11.06 -10.03
N LEU A 151 -6.18 -9.73 -9.99
CA LEU A 151 -6.21 -8.96 -8.74
C LEU A 151 -7.64 -8.57 -8.32
N PHE A 152 -8.65 -8.99 -9.08
CA PHE A 152 -10.07 -8.76 -8.76
C PHE A 152 -10.78 -10.10 -8.49
N GLU A 153 -11.78 -10.05 -7.60
CA GLU A 153 -12.56 -11.23 -7.22
C GLU A 153 -13.81 -11.42 -8.09
N GLN A 154 -14.37 -10.33 -8.59
CA GLN A 154 -15.64 -10.31 -9.31
C GLN A 154 -15.59 -9.35 -10.49
N THR A 155 -16.38 -9.68 -11.53
CA THR A 155 -16.61 -8.80 -12.68
C THR A 155 -18.07 -8.41 -12.77
N VAL A 156 -18.34 -7.10 -12.91
CA VAL A 156 -19.67 -6.55 -13.19
C VAL A 156 -19.70 -6.00 -14.60
N GLU A 157 -20.67 -6.41 -15.38
CA GLU A 157 -20.87 -5.93 -16.75
C GLU A 157 -21.93 -4.83 -16.75
N ILE A 158 -21.64 -3.73 -17.46
CA ILE A 158 -22.56 -2.61 -17.69
C ILE A 158 -23.07 -2.66 -19.13
N GLU A 159 -24.37 -2.63 -19.30
CA GLU A 159 -24.99 -2.61 -20.61
C GLU A 159 -24.95 -1.19 -21.22
N GLU A 160 -23.80 -0.87 -21.80
CA GLU A 160 -23.50 0.38 -22.47
C GLU A 160 -22.71 0.13 -23.75
N ARG A 161 -22.63 1.10 -24.66
CA ARG A 161 -21.77 1.02 -25.82
C ARG A 161 -21.38 2.38 -26.36
N LEU A 162 -20.08 2.56 -26.60
CA LEU A 162 -19.52 3.61 -27.43
C LEU A 162 -18.97 3.00 -28.73
N ASP A 163 -18.97 3.76 -29.81
CA ASP A 163 -18.21 3.40 -31.02
C ASP A 163 -16.73 3.74 -30.87
N SER A 164 -15.92 3.39 -31.86
CA SER A 164 -14.47 3.61 -31.84
C SER A 164 -14.05 5.06 -31.84
N THR A 165 -14.95 5.98 -32.19
CA THR A 165 -14.70 7.44 -32.21
C THR A 165 -15.23 8.15 -30.96
N GLY A 166 -15.87 7.41 -30.05
CA GLY A 166 -16.48 7.93 -28.82
C GLY A 166 -17.95 8.33 -28.98
N GLY A 167 -18.57 8.02 -30.12
CA GLY A 167 -20.01 8.22 -30.31
C GLY A 167 -20.84 7.29 -29.44
N VAL A 168 -21.89 7.80 -28.81
CA VAL A 168 -22.78 7.02 -27.93
C VAL A 168 -23.74 6.18 -28.76
N LEU A 169 -23.61 4.85 -28.70
CA LEU A 169 -24.52 3.89 -29.31
C LEU A 169 -25.57 3.41 -28.31
N LYS A 170 -25.20 3.25 -27.04
CA LYS A 170 -26.11 2.86 -25.96
C LYS A 170 -25.67 3.46 -24.65
N THR A 171 -26.55 4.28 -24.06
CA THR A 171 -26.35 4.86 -22.72
C THR A 171 -26.62 3.81 -21.64
N PRO A 172 -25.83 3.75 -20.55
CA PRO A 172 -26.11 2.86 -19.42
C PRO A 172 -27.41 3.25 -18.72
N ASP A 173 -28.20 2.27 -18.33
CA ASP A 173 -29.36 2.46 -17.46
C ASP A 173 -28.85 2.67 -16.01
N GLU A 174 -29.09 3.86 -15.45
CA GLU A 174 -28.59 4.23 -14.13
C GLU A 174 -29.18 3.37 -13.00
N ASP A 175 -30.45 2.95 -13.12
CA ASP A 175 -31.09 2.11 -12.10
C ASP A 175 -30.52 0.69 -12.13
N GLU A 176 -30.24 0.15 -13.32
CA GLU A 176 -29.55 -1.13 -13.47
C GLU A 176 -28.11 -1.05 -12.89
N VAL A 177 -27.35 -0.02 -13.24
CA VAL A 177 -25.99 0.22 -12.70
C VAL A 177 -26.05 0.28 -11.17
N ARG A 178 -26.97 1.08 -10.63
CA ARG A 178 -27.16 1.22 -9.17
C ARG A 178 -27.46 -0.11 -8.49
N SER A 179 -28.35 -0.89 -9.06
CA SER A 179 -28.72 -2.21 -8.54
C SER A 179 -27.53 -3.15 -8.51
N ARG A 180 -26.78 -3.26 -9.62
CA ARG A 180 -25.60 -4.13 -9.73
C ARG A 180 -24.49 -3.72 -8.77
N LEU A 181 -24.20 -2.44 -8.63
CA LEU A 181 -23.17 -1.94 -7.73
C LEU A 181 -23.56 -2.06 -6.25
N LYS A 182 -24.86 -1.95 -5.90
CA LYS A 182 -25.34 -2.26 -4.54
C LYS A 182 -25.11 -3.73 -4.18
N GLN A 183 -25.50 -4.64 -5.07
CA GLN A 183 -25.26 -6.08 -4.88
C GLN A 183 -23.77 -6.37 -4.72
N LEU A 184 -22.93 -5.74 -5.56
CA LEU A 184 -21.48 -5.88 -5.45
C LEU A 184 -20.96 -5.45 -4.07
N ARG A 185 -21.43 -4.31 -3.55
CA ARG A 185 -21.00 -3.81 -2.24
C ARG A 185 -21.38 -4.74 -1.10
N GLU A 186 -22.55 -5.39 -1.18
CA GLU A 186 -23.01 -6.37 -0.17
C GLU A 186 -22.09 -7.60 -0.07
N THR A 187 -21.30 -7.89 -1.11
CA THR A 187 -20.30 -8.98 -1.07
C THR A 187 -19.04 -8.63 -0.29
N GLY A 188 -18.90 -7.39 0.19
CA GLY A 188 -17.74 -6.90 0.92
C GLY A 188 -16.58 -6.44 0.03
N VAL A 189 -16.82 -6.15 -1.24
CA VAL A 189 -15.85 -5.49 -2.13
C VAL A 189 -15.58 -4.08 -1.61
N GLU A 190 -14.29 -3.73 -1.50
CA GLU A 190 -13.80 -2.47 -0.94
C GLU A 190 -13.46 -1.44 -2.01
N SER A 191 -13.01 -1.92 -3.18
CA SER A 191 -12.53 -1.07 -4.28
C SER A 191 -13.07 -1.53 -5.62
N ILE A 192 -13.29 -0.60 -6.56
CA ILE A 192 -13.74 -0.92 -7.90
C ILE A 192 -12.84 -0.29 -8.97
N ALA A 193 -12.56 -1.11 -9.99
CA ALA A 193 -11.82 -0.72 -11.20
C ALA A 193 -12.82 -0.63 -12.36
N ILE A 194 -13.08 0.57 -12.86
CA ILE A 194 -14.00 0.82 -13.98
C ILE A 194 -13.18 0.98 -15.26
N CYS A 195 -13.38 0.07 -16.22
CA CYS A 195 -12.74 0.12 -17.53
C CYS A 195 -13.73 -0.26 -18.62
N LEU A 196 -14.35 0.75 -19.22
CA LEU A 196 -15.33 0.56 -20.28
C LEU A 196 -14.69 0.63 -21.67
N LEU A 197 -15.35 -0.03 -22.63
CA LEU A 197 -14.88 -0.05 -24.02
C LEU A 197 -14.92 1.37 -24.60
N HIS A 198 -13.84 1.76 -25.26
CA HIS A 198 -13.67 3.09 -25.89
C HIS A 198 -13.72 4.30 -24.93
N ALA A 199 -13.68 4.10 -23.61
CA ALA A 199 -13.64 5.19 -22.63
C ALA A 199 -12.38 6.10 -22.78
N PHE A 200 -11.37 5.68 -23.50
CA PHE A 200 -10.23 6.51 -23.88
C PHE A 200 -10.59 7.65 -24.86
N ALA A 201 -11.64 7.46 -25.67
CA ALA A 201 -12.13 8.45 -26.62
C ALA A 201 -13.26 9.32 -26.04
N ASN A 202 -14.10 8.73 -25.17
CA ASN A 202 -15.19 9.43 -24.48
C ASN A 202 -15.46 8.73 -23.14
N ASP A 203 -15.28 9.43 -22.05
CA ASP A 203 -15.35 8.90 -20.69
C ASP A 203 -16.73 9.09 -20.02
N VAL A 204 -17.71 9.58 -20.77
CA VAL A 204 -19.04 9.92 -20.22
C VAL A 204 -19.68 8.76 -19.45
N HIS A 205 -19.56 7.53 -19.93
CA HIS A 205 -20.15 6.37 -19.27
C HIS A 205 -19.36 5.95 -18.02
N GLU A 206 -18.03 6.07 -18.02
CA GLU A 206 -17.24 5.85 -16.80
C GLU A 206 -17.60 6.87 -15.72
N HIS A 207 -17.82 8.14 -16.07
CA HIS A 207 -18.27 9.16 -15.12
C HIS A 207 -19.64 8.85 -14.52
N VAL A 208 -20.60 8.34 -15.33
CA VAL A 208 -21.91 7.91 -14.82
C VAL A 208 -21.74 6.79 -13.79
N VAL A 209 -20.96 5.75 -14.12
CA VAL A 209 -20.73 4.62 -13.21
C VAL A 209 -19.97 5.06 -11.95
N GLU A 210 -18.95 5.92 -12.09
CA GLU A 210 -18.20 6.47 -10.94
C GLU A 210 -19.11 7.27 -10.00
N ARG A 211 -19.96 8.16 -10.55
CA ARG A 211 -20.92 8.94 -9.75
C ARG A 211 -21.84 8.04 -8.95
N ILE A 212 -22.47 7.05 -9.60
CA ILE A 212 -23.38 6.10 -8.96
C ILE A 212 -22.66 5.29 -7.88
N ALA A 213 -21.43 4.86 -8.15
CA ALA A 213 -20.61 4.13 -7.18
C ALA A 213 -20.33 4.97 -5.92
N ARG A 214 -20.01 6.27 -6.08
CA ARG A 214 -19.84 7.20 -4.95
C ARG A 214 -21.13 7.40 -4.15
N GLU A 215 -22.27 7.56 -4.82
CA GLU A 215 -23.59 7.68 -4.18
C GLU A 215 -23.95 6.45 -3.33
N ILE A 216 -23.54 5.26 -3.77
CA ILE A 216 -23.70 4.00 -3.03
C ILE A 216 -22.72 3.89 -1.85
N GLY A 217 -21.65 4.69 -1.86
CA GLY A 217 -20.64 4.79 -0.79
C GLY A 217 -19.38 4.00 -1.03
N PHE A 218 -19.01 3.66 -2.26
CA PHE A 218 -17.65 3.28 -2.59
C PHE A 218 -16.74 4.50 -2.45
N THR A 219 -15.67 4.35 -1.68
CA THR A 219 -14.65 5.40 -1.47
C THR A 219 -13.47 5.22 -2.41
N GLU A 220 -13.14 3.99 -2.76
CA GLU A 220 -12.02 3.65 -3.63
C GLU A 220 -12.50 3.23 -5.02
N ILE A 221 -12.35 4.16 -5.96
CA ILE A 221 -12.83 4.02 -7.34
C ILE A 221 -11.71 4.45 -8.29
N SER A 222 -11.27 3.53 -9.12
CA SER A 222 -10.30 3.75 -10.19
C SER A 222 -11.00 3.72 -11.55
N THR A 223 -10.87 4.79 -12.32
CA THR A 223 -11.43 4.89 -13.68
C THR A 223 -10.33 4.84 -14.74
N SER A 224 -10.52 4.05 -15.77
CA SER A 224 -9.50 3.80 -16.79
C SER A 224 -9.18 5.04 -17.62
N SER A 225 -10.17 5.86 -17.90
CA SER A 225 -10.03 7.12 -18.65
C SER A 225 -9.11 8.13 -17.95
N ARG A 226 -9.16 8.18 -16.61
CA ARG A 226 -8.30 9.05 -15.79
C ARG A 226 -6.88 8.50 -15.64
N LEU A 227 -6.75 7.18 -15.43
CA LEU A 227 -5.46 6.57 -15.07
C LEU A 227 -4.57 6.28 -16.28
N SER A 228 -5.17 5.86 -17.40
CA SER A 228 -4.45 5.42 -18.59
C SER A 228 -5.33 5.58 -19.84
N PRO A 229 -5.51 6.80 -20.38
CA PRO A 229 -6.39 7.05 -21.52
C PRO A 229 -5.81 6.50 -22.84
N LEU A 230 -5.52 5.21 -22.88
CA LEU A 230 -4.91 4.52 -24.00
C LEU A 230 -5.91 3.57 -24.67
N ILE A 231 -5.76 3.38 -26.00
CA ILE A 231 -6.68 2.56 -26.79
C ILE A 231 -6.73 1.08 -26.39
N ARG A 232 -5.64 0.53 -25.84
CA ARG A 232 -5.52 -0.92 -25.51
C ARG A 232 -6.29 -1.26 -24.23
N ILE A 233 -7.48 -1.84 -24.38
CA ILE A 233 -8.38 -2.14 -23.26
C ILE A 233 -7.77 -3.09 -22.22
N VAL A 234 -6.97 -4.09 -22.62
CA VAL A 234 -6.32 -5.03 -21.68
C VAL A 234 -5.33 -4.28 -20.79
N ALA A 235 -4.35 -3.59 -21.38
CA ALA A 235 -3.35 -2.84 -20.61
C ALA A 235 -3.97 -1.74 -19.74
N ARG A 236 -5.03 -1.07 -20.26
CA ARG A 236 -5.79 -0.06 -19.53
C ARG A 236 -6.52 -0.68 -18.35
N GLY A 237 -7.19 -1.81 -18.56
CA GLY A 237 -7.90 -2.54 -17.51
C GLY A 237 -6.97 -3.08 -16.44
N ASP A 238 -5.84 -3.70 -16.83
CA ASP A 238 -4.82 -4.20 -15.87
C ASP A 238 -4.28 -3.06 -14.99
N THR A 239 -3.96 -1.91 -15.61
CA THR A 239 -3.51 -0.72 -14.88
C THR A 239 -4.58 -0.23 -13.90
N THR A 240 -5.85 -0.20 -14.32
CA THR A 240 -6.97 0.26 -13.49
C THR A 240 -7.24 -0.69 -12.32
N VAL A 241 -7.17 -1.99 -12.57
CA VAL A 241 -7.32 -3.01 -11.53
C VAL A 241 -6.17 -2.95 -10.52
N ALA A 242 -4.92 -2.84 -11.00
CA ALA A 242 -3.76 -2.70 -10.10
C ALA A 242 -3.87 -1.44 -9.22
N ASP A 243 -4.33 -0.33 -9.79
CA ASP A 243 -4.55 0.91 -9.07
C ASP A 243 -5.63 0.74 -7.98
N ALA A 244 -6.81 0.23 -8.33
CA ALA A 244 -7.89 -0.03 -7.41
C ALA A 244 -7.50 -0.98 -6.27
N TYR A 245 -6.72 -2.01 -6.59
CA TYR A 245 -6.22 -3.00 -5.64
C TYR A 245 -5.25 -2.42 -4.60
N LEU A 246 -4.45 -1.43 -5.00
CA LEU A 246 -3.39 -0.85 -4.16
C LEU A 246 -3.83 0.40 -3.40
N ASN A 247 -4.78 1.19 -3.93
CA ASN A 247 -5.15 2.49 -3.37
C ASN A 247 -5.52 2.45 -1.89
N PRO A 248 -6.37 1.53 -1.37
CA PRO A 248 -6.74 1.53 0.03
C PRO A 248 -5.53 1.40 0.97
N ILE A 249 -4.60 0.49 0.65
CA ILE A 249 -3.39 0.25 1.45
C ILE A 249 -2.46 1.47 1.46
N LEU A 250 -2.32 2.12 0.30
CA LEU A 250 -1.47 3.30 0.17
C LEU A 250 -2.06 4.51 0.86
N ARG A 251 -3.38 4.69 0.76
CA ARG A 251 -4.09 5.77 1.46
C ARG A 251 -3.93 5.64 2.97
N ASP A 252 -4.19 4.46 3.50
CA ASP A 252 -3.98 4.14 4.91
C ASP A 252 -2.54 4.44 5.36
N TYR A 253 -1.56 4.08 4.54
CA TYR A 253 -0.16 4.34 4.83
C TYR A 253 0.16 5.85 4.84
N VAL A 254 -0.29 6.58 3.83
CA VAL A 254 -0.11 8.04 3.73
C VAL A 254 -0.79 8.74 4.91
N ASP A 255 -1.99 8.30 5.29
CA ASP A 255 -2.74 8.88 6.42
C ASP A 255 -2.03 8.65 7.76
N ARG A 256 -1.40 7.48 7.96
CA ARG A 256 -0.57 7.24 9.16
C ARG A 256 0.65 8.14 9.20
N LEU A 257 1.35 8.29 8.08
CA LEU A 257 2.50 9.20 7.99
C LEU A 257 2.09 10.65 8.28
N ARG A 258 0.99 11.13 7.71
CA ARG A 258 0.51 12.50 7.91
C ARG A 258 0.14 12.79 9.36
N ARG A 259 -0.53 11.84 10.02
CA ARG A 259 -0.85 12.00 11.45
C ARG A 259 0.40 12.20 12.31
N SER A 260 1.49 11.51 11.98
CA SER A 260 2.76 11.65 12.72
C SER A 260 3.57 12.89 12.31
N LEU A 261 3.40 13.37 11.07
CA LEU A 261 4.18 14.48 10.51
C LEU A 261 3.52 15.86 10.71
N GLY A 262 2.25 15.93 11.13
CA GLY A 262 1.52 17.18 11.32
C GLY A 262 1.57 18.09 10.07
N ASP A 263 1.93 19.35 10.24
CA ASP A 263 1.99 20.37 9.18
C ASP A 263 3.19 20.23 8.22
N SER A 264 3.90 19.13 8.27
CA SER A 264 5.04 18.85 7.40
C SER A 264 4.61 18.57 5.96
N THR A 265 5.48 18.87 5.00
CA THR A 265 5.25 18.54 3.59
C THR A 265 5.65 17.10 3.33
N LEU A 266 4.72 16.29 2.80
CA LEU A 266 4.97 14.91 2.38
C LEU A 266 4.81 14.76 0.88
N ARG A 267 5.90 14.38 0.18
CA ARG A 267 5.91 14.05 -1.24
C ARG A 267 6.30 12.60 -1.44
N MET A 268 5.57 11.93 -2.32
CA MET A 268 5.79 10.53 -2.65
C MET A 268 6.51 10.40 -4.00
N MET A 269 7.47 9.49 -4.05
CA MET A 269 8.13 9.11 -5.30
C MET A 269 7.18 8.25 -6.12
N THR A 270 7.08 8.53 -7.41
CA THR A 270 6.33 7.68 -8.36
C THR A 270 7.24 6.65 -9.01
N SER A 271 6.66 5.63 -9.62
CA SER A 271 7.38 4.62 -10.43
C SER A 271 8.16 5.23 -11.61
N ALA A 272 7.76 6.41 -12.07
CA ALA A 272 8.43 7.15 -13.15
C ALA A 272 9.61 8.02 -12.64
N GLY A 273 9.91 8.04 -11.34
CA GLY A 273 10.99 8.82 -10.74
C GLY A 273 10.65 10.28 -10.44
N GLY A 274 9.39 10.71 -10.64
CA GLY A 274 8.89 12.02 -10.24
C GLY A 274 8.40 12.06 -8.81
N LEU A 275 8.31 13.24 -8.22
CA LEU A 275 7.69 13.47 -6.91
C LEU A 275 6.31 14.10 -7.08
N VAL A 276 5.32 13.54 -6.39
CA VAL A 276 3.96 14.07 -6.31
C VAL A 276 3.61 14.35 -4.84
N ASP A 277 2.68 15.27 -4.60
CA ASP A 277 2.15 15.45 -3.26
C ASP A 277 1.39 14.18 -2.83
N ALA A 278 1.46 13.87 -1.55
CA ALA A 278 0.93 12.60 -1.03
C ALA A 278 -0.56 12.37 -1.34
N ASP A 279 -1.36 13.45 -1.51
CA ASP A 279 -2.77 13.37 -1.92
C ASP A 279 -2.98 12.92 -3.38
N GLN A 280 -1.97 13.13 -4.21
CA GLN A 280 -1.98 12.77 -5.63
C GLN A 280 -1.33 11.42 -5.91
N PHE A 281 -0.81 10.77 -4.85
CA PHE A 281 -0.14 9.48 -4.98
C PHE A 281 -1.17 8.36 -5.12
N VAL A 282 -1.12 7.65 -6.25
CA VAL A 282 -2.08 6.60 -6.62
C VAL A 282 -1.40 5.24 -6.77
N GLY A 283 -2.21 4.19 -6.72
CA GLY A 283 -1.77 2.80 -6.69
C GLY A 283 -0.82 2.42 -7.81
N LYS A 284 -1.18 2.74 -9.06
CA LYS A 284 -0.34 2.44 -10.25
C LYS A 284 1.06 3.05 -10.18
N ASP A 285 1.17 4.22 -9.56
CA ASP A 285 2.44 4.96 -9.46
C ASP A 285 3.33 4.46 -8.32
N SER A 286 2.82 3.59 -7.45
CA SER A 286 3.55 3.07 -6.30
C SER A 286 4.40 1.83 -6.58
N ILE A 287 4.10 1.10 -7.65
CA ILE A 287 4.59 -0.28 -7.88
C ILE A 287 6.13 -0.36 -7.89
N LEU A 288 6.80 0.59 -8.51
CA LEU A 288 8.26 0.69 -8.59
C LEU A 288 8.81 1.93 -7.89
N SER A 289 8.02 2.60 -7.05
CA SER A 289 8.41 3.86 -6.41
C SER A 289 9.61 3.71 -5.45
N GLY A 290 9.74 2.57 -4.78
CA GLY A 290 10.88 2.25 -3.92
C GLY A 290 12.19 2.18 -4.71
N PRO A 291 12.31 1.29 -5.72
CA PRO A 291 13.48 1.23 -6.61
C PRO A 291 13.78 2.56 -7.30
N ALA A 292 12.77 3.26 -7.82
CA ALA A 292 12.93 4.57 -8.45
C ALA A 292 13.54 5.59 -7.47
N GLY A 293 13.03 5.63 -6.23
CA GLY A 293 13.55 6.48 -5.17
C GLY A 293 15.00 6.14 -4.81
N GLY A 294 15.36 4.87 -4.80
CA GLY A 294 16.73 4.40 -4.58
C GLY A 294 17.70 4.90 -5.68
N VAL A 295 17.30 4.75 -6.94
CA VAL A 295 18.10 5.22 -8.09
C VAL A 295 18.30 6.74 -8.05
N ILE A 296 17.21 7.50 -7.86
CA ILE A 296 17.26 8.97 -7.78
C ILE A 296 18.10 9.41 -6.57
N GLY A 297 17.88 8.82 -5.39
CA GLY A 297 18.62 9.17 -4.18
C GLY A 297 20.12 8.87 -4.26
N PHE A 298 20.52 7.86 -5.05
CA PHE A 298 21.93 7.52 -5.27
C PHE A 298 22.62 8.44 -6.30
N SER A 299 21.84 9.05 -7.19
CA SER A 299 22.36 9.93 -8.25
C SER A 299 22.64 11.37 -7.80
N TRP A 300 22.30 11.73 -6.55
CA TRP A 300 22.57 13.00 -5.90
C TRP A 300 23.74 12.88 -4.91
#